data_226ad7eed869f1a0b2f46f76d2217476
#
_entry.id   226ad7eed869f1a0b2f46f76d2217476
#
_cell.length_a   1.000
_cell.length_b   1.000
_cell.length_c   1.000
_cell.angle_alpha   90.00
_cell.angle_beta   90.00
_cell.angle_gamma   90.00
#
_symmetry.space_group_name_H-M   'P 1'
#
loop_
_entity.id
_entity.type
_entity.pdbx_description
1 polymer ?
#
loop_
_entity_poly.entity_id
_entity_poly.type
_entity_poly.pdbx_seq_one_letter_code
_entity_poly.pdbx_strand_id
1 'polypeptide(L)'
;DDIRYAKEFGYVIKLLGVTKLVDGKIEVKVHPMLIPEQHPLATVRDSFNAVFVHGEACDDAMFMGRGAGKMPTASTVMGDIIIVMRNIVHDNCGWNGGVAYKNYPVKPIEETRSRYFLRLQVADKPGALANIAGVLGNNDVSIAQVVQKRARDGVAELVVITDSVLERHFNDALMIVKGMSVLREVSGIIRVYGD
;
A
#
# COMPACT_ATOMS: atom_id res chain seq x y z
N ASP A 1 -9.71 -6.92 13.57
CA ASP A 1 -8.79 -8.06 13.45
C ASP A 1 -7.57 -7.71 12.61
N ASP A 2 -7.69 -7.11 11.41
CA ASP A 2 -6.54 -6.79 10.54
C ASP A 2 -5.46 -5.94 11.22
N ILE A 3 -5.86 -4.92 12.01
CA ILE A 3 -4.92 -4.10 12.80
C ILE A 3 -4.14 -4.94 13.83
N ARG A 4 -4.81 -5.91 14.45
CA ARG A 4 -4.16 -6.80 15.42
C ARG A 4 -3.11 -7.67 14.74
N TYR A 5 -3.47 -8.28 13.61
CA TYR A 5 -2.52 -9.09 12.83
C TYR A 5 -1.40 -8.25 12.25
N ALA A 6 -1.69 -7.06 11.72
CA ALA A 6 -0.65 -6.16 11.26
C ALA A 6 0.41 -5.94 12.35
N LYS A 7 -0.01 -5.64 13.60
CA LYS A 7 0.90 -5.49 14.73
C LYS A 7 1.66 -6.77 15.08
N GLU A 8 0.99 -7.94 15.06
CA GLU A 8 1.66 -9.24 15.31
C GLU A 8 2.80 -9.49 14.30
N PHE A 9 2.67 -9.01 13.08
CA PHE A 9 3.68 -9.12 12.03
C PHE A 9 4.68 -7.93 11.97
N GLY A 10 4.58 -6.95 12.88
CA GLY A 10 5.46 -5.78 12.91
C GLY A 10 5.09 -4.71 11.87
N TYR A 11 3.81 -4.62 11.51
CA TYR A 11 3.30 -3.63 10.56
C TYR A 11 2.25 -2.72 11.18
N VAL A 12 2.08 -1.54 10.57
CA VAL A 12 0.93 -0.65 10.75
C VAL A 12 0.18 -0.48 9.44
N ILE A 13 -1.13 -0.22 9.52
CA ILE A 13 -1.94 0.05 8.32
C ILE A 13 -2.02 1.55 8.11
N LYS A 14 -1.66 2.01 6.90
CA LYS A 14 -1.75 3.41 6.46
C LYS A 14 -2.41 3.48 5.09
N LEU A 15 -3.18 4.54 4.85
CA LEU A 15 -3.63 4.89 3.51
C LEU A 15 -2.48 5.61 2.80
N LEU A 16 -1.98 5.02 1.73
CA LEU A 16 -0.84 5.54 0.97
C LEU A 16 -1.22 5.80 -0.49
N GLY A 17 -0.79 6.95 -1.02
CA GLY A 17 -0.58 7.16 -2.43
C GLY A 17 0.88 6.84 -2.75
N VAL A 18 1.12 5.88 -3.63
CA VAL A 18 2.45 5.44 -4.03
C VAL A 18 2.64 5.66 -5.52
N THR A 19 3.73 6.34 -5.87
CA THR A 19 4.16 6.50 -7.26
C THR A 19 5.59 6.01 -7.38
N LYS A 20 5.84 5.12 -8.35
CA LYS A 20 7.19 4.60 -8.65
C LYS A 20 7.46 4.71 -10.15
N LEU A 21 8.71 5.01 -10.53
CA LEU A 21 9.19 4.86 -11.90
C LEU A 21 9.83 3.48 -12.03
N VAL A 22 9.24 2.62 -12.85
CA VAL A 22 9.70 1.23 -13.06
C VAL A 22 9.74 0.95 -14.55
N ASP A 23 10.91 0.57 -15.07
CA ASP A 23 11.11 0.24 -16.49
C ASP A 23 10.64 1.35 -17.47
N GLY A 24 10.84 2.63 -17.11
CA GLY A 24 10.42 3.76 -17.93
C GLY A 24 8.90 4.01 -17.96
N LYS A 25 8.14 3.38 -17.08
CA LYS A 25 6.70 3.60 -16.88
C LYS A 25 6.43 4.05 -15.44
N ILE A 26 5.33 4.77 -15.24
CA ILE A 26 4.90 5.21 -13.91
C ILE A 26 3.88 4.22 -13.35
N GLU A 27 4.16 3.66 -12.19
CA GLU A 27 3.17 2.97 -11.36
C GLU A 27 2.53 3.97 -10.40
N VAL A 28 1.19 3.99 -10.34
CA VAL A 28 0.42 4.83 -9.40
C VAL A 28 -0.61 3.97 -8.69
N LYS A 29 -0.61 4.02 -7.36
CA LYS A 29 -1.54 3.25 -6.53
C LYS A 29 -1.98 4.08 -5.33
N VAL A 30 -3.28 4.02 -4.98
CA VAL A 30 -3.82 4.64 -3.76
C VAL A 30 -4.70 3.60 -3.05
N HIS A 31 -4.23 3.09 -1.93
CA HIS A 31 -4.98 2.13 -1.11
C HIS A 31 -4.38 1.99 0.30
N PRO A 32 -5.11 1.38 1.25
CA PRO A 32 -4.53 0.96 2.51
C PRO A 32 -3.39 -0.04 2.28
N MET A 33 -2.28 0.15 2.99
CA MET A 33 -1.11 -0.73 2.93
C MET A 33 -0.61 -1.04 4.35
N LEU A 34 -0.10 -2.26 4.52
CA LEU A 34 0.73 -2.60 5.67
C LEU A 34 2.13 -2.04 5.42
N ILE A 35 2.61 -1.19 6.32
CA ILE A 35 3.98 -0.66 6.28
C ILE A 35 4.74 -1.11 7.53
N PRO A 36 6.04 -1.45 7.43
CA PRO A 36 6.85 -1.81 8.59
C PRO A 36 6.78 -0.74 9.69
N GLU A 37 6.72 -1.15 10.95
CA GLU A 37 6.65 -0.20 12.08
C GLU A 37 7.86 0.73 12.13
N GLN A 38 9.01 0.29 11.62
CA GLN A 38 10.25 1.08 11.54
C GLN A 38 10.26 2.09 10.39
N HIS A 39 9.33 2.00 9.43
CA HIS A 39 9.28 2.93 8.31
C HIS A 39 8.89 4.34 8.79
N PRO A 40 9.55 5.42 8.31
CA PRO A 40 9.26 6.79 8.76
C PRO A 40 7.77 7.18 8.69
N LEU A 41 7.06 6.77 7.65
CA LEU A 41 5.62 7.01 7.50
C LEU A 41 4.75 6.34 8.58
N ALA A 42 5.25 5.31 9.28
CA ALA A 42 4.50 4.63 10.33
C ALA A 42 4.18 5.56 11.52
N THR A 43 5.04 6.54 11.76
CA THR A 43 4.92 7.50 12.88
C THR A 43 3.94 8.63 12.61
N VAL A 44 3.53 8.85 11.37
CA VAL A 44 2.59 9.94 11.00
C VAL A 44 1.20 9.64 11.53
N ARG A 45 0.66 10.52 12.36
CA ARG A 45 -0.63 10.33 13.06
C ARG A 45 -1.46 11.62 13.08
N ASP A 46 -2.71 11.48 13.44
CA ASP A 46 -3.68 12.57 13.64
C ASP A 46 -3.82 13.47 12.41
N SER A 47 -3.65 14.76 12.58
CA SER A 47 -3.76 15.77 11.51
C SER A 47 -2.48 15.96 10.69
N PHE A 48 -1.45 15.16 10.95
CA PHE A 48 -0.22 15.23 10.16
C PHE A 48 -0.35 14.44 8.86
N ASN A 49 0.18 15.02 7.79
CA ASN A 49 0.42 14.37 6.52
C ASN A 49 1.92 14.35 6.25
N ALA A 50 2.37 13.39 5.48
CA ALA A 50 3.75 13.31 5.08
C ALA A 50 3.89 12.88 3.61
N VAL A 51 4.95 13.34 2.98
CA VAL A 51 5.44 12.86 1.69
C VAL A 51 6.81 12.27 1.94
N PHE A 52 6.98 11.00 1.59
CA PHE A 52 8.25 10.30 1.62
C PHE A 52 8.74 10.14 0.18
N VAL A 53 9.97 10.55 -0.07
CA VAL A 53 10.58 10.52 -1.40
C VAL A 53 11.89 9.74 -1.31
N HIS A 54 12.05 8.76 -2.17
CA HIS A 54 13.31 8.07 -2.42
C HIS A 54 13.86 8.49 -3.79
N GLY A 55 15.09 8.95 -3.84
CA GLY A 55 15.72 9.37 -5.08
C GLY A 55 17.19 8.93 -5.15
N GLU A 56 17.67 8.58 -6.34
CA GLU A 56 19.03 8.08 -6.56
C GLU A 56 20.14 9.03 -6.03
N ALA A 57 19.88 10.34 -6.03
CA ALA A 57 20.88 11.33 -5.64
C ALA A 57 20.74 11.85 -4.20
N CYS A 58 19.58 11.66 -3.58
CA CYS A 58 19.28 12.22 -2.25
C CYS A 58 18.85 11.17 -1.23
N ASP A 59 18.85 9.89 -1.62
CA ASP A 59 18.33 8.79 -0.80
C ASP A 59 16.92 9.10 -0.28
N ASP A 60 16.67 8.89 0.98
CA ASP A 60 15.38 9.03 1.61
C ASP A 60 15.19 10.45 2.17
N ALA A 61 14.12 11.12 1.75
CA ALA A 61 13.69 12.37 2.30
C ALA A 61 12.21 12.30 2.73
N MET A 62 11.88 12.93 3.85
CA MET A 62 10.51 12.99 4.34
C MET A 62 10.13 14.43 4.68
N PHE A 63 8.99 14.87 4.16
CA PHE A 63 8.38 16.16 4.46
C PHE A 63 7.08 15.88 5.23
N MET A 64 6.95 16.48 6.40
CA MET A 64 5.78 16.29 7.27
C MET A 64 5.24 17.61 7.76
N GLY A 65 3.93 17.74 7.77
CA GLY A 65 3.25 18.93 8.25
C GLY A 65 1.79 18.66 8.61
N ARG A 66 1.16 19.64 9.26
CA ARG A 66 -0.27 19.57 9.55
C ARG A 66 -1.07 19.83 8.27
N GLY A 67 -1.86 18.85 7.85
CA GLY A 67 -2.77 18.96 6.70
C GLY A 67 -4.13 19.55 7.04
N ALA A 68 -4.48 19.66 8.33
CA ALA A 68 -5.75 20.19 8.80
C ALA A 68 -5.58 21.04 10.07
N GLY A 69 -6.52 21.96 10.29
CA GLY A 69 -6.57 22.85 11.45
C GLY A 69 -6.71 24.32 11.04
N LYS A 70 -7.41 25.12 11.85
CA LYS A 70 -7.71 26.53 11.55
C LYS A 70 -6.43 27.34 11.28
N MET A 71 -5.45 27.27 12.16
CA MET A 71 -4.21 28.05 12.04
C MET A 71 -3.31 27.57 10.89
N PRO A 72 -3.03 26.27 10.72
CA PRO A 72 -2.26 25.80 9.57
C PRO A 72 -2.89 26.20 8.23
N THR A 73 -4.21 26.03 8.07
CA THR A 73 -4.92 26.42 6.85
C THR A 73 -4.86 27.92 6.62
N ALA A 74 -5.12 28.74 7.64
CA ALA A 74 -5.06 30.20 7.53
C ALA A 74 -3.65 30.68 7.16
N SER A 75 -2.61 30.09 7.77
CA SER A 75 -1.22 30.42 7.46
C SER A 75 -0.85 30.11 6.02
N THR A 76 -1.31 28.94 5.49
CA THR A 76 -1.04 28.57 4.09
C THR A 76 -1.75 29.51 3.13
N VAL A 77 -3.03 29.82 3.35
CA VAL A 77 -3.79 30.77 2.52
C VAL A 77 -3.13 32.14 2.52
N MET A 78 -2.70 32.63 3.68
CA MET A 78 -1.98 33.92 3.77
C MET A 78 -0.64 33.88 3.02
N GLY A 79 0.08 32.77 3.11
CA GLY A 79 1.31 32.56 2.34
C GLY A 79 1.09 32.65 0.83
N ASP A 80 0.05 32.01 0.33
CA ASP A 80 -0.31 32.03 -1.09
C ASP A 80 -0.74 33.43 -1.54
N ILE A 81 -1.51 34.17 -0.72
CA ILE A 81 -1.88 35.58 -0.99
C ILE A 81 -0.63 36.44 -1.10
N ILE A 82 0.33 36.32 -0.18
CA ILE A 82 1.59 37.08 -0.22
C ILE A 82 2.39 36.78 -1.50
N ILE A 83 2.44 35.50 -1.91
CA ILE A 83 3.12 35.12 -3.15
C ILE A 83 2.44 35.77 -4.36
N VAL A 84 1.11 35.70 -4.44
CA VAL A 84 0.35 36.33 -5.52
C VAL A 84 0.58 37.85 -5.56
N MET A 85 0.54 38.53 -4.40
CA MET A 85 0.82 39.94 -4.31
C MET A 85 2.23 40.31 -4.82
N ARG A 86 3.25 39.53 -4.43
CA ARG A 86 4.62 39.72 -4.93
C ARG A 86 4.70 39.54 -6.45
N ASN A 87 4.03 38.53 -6.98
CA ASN A 87 4.00 38.30 -8.42
C ASN A 87 3.36 39.45 -9.18
N ILE A 88 2.27 40.05 -8.66
CA ILE A 88 1.62 41.24 -9.25
C ILE A 88 2.57 42.43 -9.23
N VAL A 89 3.23 42.70 -8.09
CA VAL A 89 4.15 43.86 -7.95
C VAL A 89 5.36 43.75 -8.89
N HIS A 90 5.83 42.52 -9.15
CA HIS A 90 7.01 42.28 -10.00
C HIS A 90 6.65 41.91 -11.43
N ASP A 91 5.38 42.02 -11.84
CA ASP A 91 4.86 41.61 -13.16
C ASP A 91 5.29 40.19 -13.56
N ASN A 92 5.17 39.27 -12.62
CA ASN A 92 5.52 37.86 -12.77
C ASN A 92 4.27 36.99 -12.86
N CYS A 93 4.24 36.01 -13.80
CA CYS A 93 3.14 35.03 -13.91
C CYS A 93 3.31 33.82 -12.99
N GLY A 94 3.93 33.99 -11.83
CA GLY A 94 4.20 32.92 -10.87
C GLY A 94 5.57 32.28 -11.09
N TRP A 95 5.92 31.42 -10.15
CA TRP A 95 7.08 30.56 -10.29
C TRP A 95 6.82 29.56 -11.42
N ASN A 96 7.72 29.48 -12.39
CA ASN A 96 7.71 28.38 -13.36
C ASN A 96 7.98 27.08 -12.59
N GLY A 97 6.95 26.58 -11.94
CA GLY A 97 6.98 25.25 -11.31
C GLY A 97 7.28 24.23 -12.38
N GLY A 98 8.25 23.41 -12.10
CA GLY A 98 8.81 22.34 -12.89
C GLY A 98 8.17 22.05 -14.24
N VAL A 99 8.91 22.28 -15.30
CA VAL A 99 8.54 21.79 -16.62
C VAL A 99 8.64 20.26 -16.57
N ALA A 100 7.60 19.57 -16.98
CA ALA A 100 7.67 18.12 -17.17
C ALA A 100 8.70 17.83 -18.28
N TYR A 101 9.88 17.37 -17.90
CA TYR A 101 10.96 17.07 -18.85
C TYR A 101 10.73 15.79 -19.65
N LYS A 102 9.90 14.88 -19.14
CA LYS A 102 9.62 13.59 -19.77
C LYS A 102 8.16 13.20 -19.57
N ASN A 103 7.58 12.61 -20.60
CA ASN A 103 6.24 12.04 -20.57
C ASN A 103 6.36 10.51 -20.45
N TYR A 104 6.23 10.01 -19.24
CA TYR A 104 6.27 8.56 -18.99
C TYR A 104 4.85 7.98 -19.10
N PRO A 105 4.68 6.85 -19.81
CA PRO A 105 3.39 6.16 -19.83
C PRO A 105 3.07 5.57 -18.45
N VAL A 106 1.78 5.52 -18.11
CA VAL A 106 1.30 4.84 -16.90
C VAL A 106 1.29 3.34 -17.15
N LYS A 107 1.82 2.57 -16.21
CA LYS A 107 1.83 1.11 -16.25
C LYS A 107 0.45 0.57 -15.87
N PRO A 108 -0.16 -0.34 -16.68
CA PRO A 108 -1.40 -1.01 -16.29
C PRO A 108 -1.25 -1.70 -14.93
N ILE A 109 -2.31 -1.70 -14.11
CA ILE A 109 -2.23 -2.24 -12.76
C ILE A 109 -1.91 -3.73 -12.74
N GLU A 110 -2.40 -4.47 -13.71
CA GLU A 110 -2.19 -5.91 -13.87
C GLU A 110 -0.71 -6.29 -14.10
N GLU A 111 0.09 -5.34 -14.61
CA GLU A 111 1.52 -5.49 -14.84
C GLU A 111 2.36 -5.06 -13.63
N THR A 112 1.74 -4.49 -12.59
CA THR A 112 2.45 -4.06 -11.40
C THR A 112 2.68 -5.22 -10.44
N ARG A 113 3.66 -5.08 -9.56
CA ARG A 113 3.96 -6.07 -8.53
C ARG A 113 3.57 -5.53 -7.16
N SER A 114 3.12 -6.42 -6.28
CA SER A 114 2.82 -6.12 -4.89
C SER A 114 2.96 -7.36 -4.03
N ARG A 115 3.24 -7.17 -2.76
CA ARG A 115 3.07 -8.19 -1.73
C ARG A 115 1.66 -8.06 -1.14
N TYR A 116 1.09 -9.16 -0.67
CA TYR A 116 -0.28 -9.20 -0.14
C TYR A 116 -0.33 -9.81 1.23
N PHE A 117 -1.13 -9.21 2.09
CA PHE A 117 -1.65 -9.81 3.30
C PHE A 117 -3.07 -10.31 3.00
N LEU A 118 -3.29 -11.58 3.25
CA LEU A 118 -4.57 -12.27 3.08
C LEU A 118 -5.04 -12.81 4.42
N ARG A 119 -6.28 -12.55 4.79
CA ARG A 119 -6.93 -13.19 5.93
C ARG A 119 -8.15 -13.97 5.44
N LEU A 120 -8.09 -15.28 5.65
CA LEU A 120 -9.06 -16.26 5.12
C LEU A 120 -9.70 -17.03 6.26
N GLN A 121 -11.00 -17.23 6.18
CA GLN A 121 -11.71 -18.20 7.00
C GLN A 121 -11.81 -19.52 6.23
N VAL A 122 -11.27 -20.58 6.76
CA VAL A 122 -11.20 -21.87 6.09
C VAL A 122 -11.83 -22.96 6.95
N ALA A 123 -12.33 -24.02 6.32
CA ALA A 123 -12.79 -25.19 7.03
C ALA A 123 -11.61 -25.82 7.79
N ASP A 124 -11.80 -26.09 9.09
CA ASP A 124 -10.78 -26.76 9.90
C ASP A 124 -10.78 -28.27 9.62
N LYS A 125 -10.08 -28.61 8.56
CA LYS A 125 -9.91 -30.01 8.15
C LYS A 125 -8.53 -30.25 7.56
N PRO A 126 -7.99 -31.48 7.67
CA PRO A 126 -6.72 -31.84 7.05
C PRO A 126 -6.68 -31.48 5.57
N GLY A 127 -5.55 -30.90 5.12
CA GLY A 127 -5.33 -30.51 3.74
C GLY A 127 -5.87 -29.12 3.33
N ALA A 128 -6.62 -28.41 4.17
CA ALA A 128 -7.15 -27.09 3.81
C ALA A 128 -6.03 -26.10 3.46
N LEU A 129 -5.01 -25.98 4.29
CA LEU A 129 -3.83 -25.16 4.02
C LEU A 129 -3.07 -25.62 2.78
N ALA A 130 -2.85 -26.93 2.63
CA ALA A 130 -2.12 -27.47 1.49
C ALA A 130 -2.82 -27.17 0.16
N ASN A 131 -4.16 -27.25 0.12
CA ASN A 131 -4.94 -26.93 -1.07
C ASN A 131 -4.81 -25.46 -1.45
N ILE A 132 -4.92 -24.54 -0.47
CA ILE A 132 -4.78 -23.08 -0.72
C ILE A 132 -3.35 -22.77 -1.17
N ALA A 133 -2.34 -23.30 -0.46
CA ALA A 133 -0.95 -23.10 -0.82
C ALA A 133 -0.61 -23.63 -2.22
N GLY A 134 -1.19 -24.79 -2.59
CA GLY A 134 -1.05 -25.35 -3.94
C GLY A 134 -1.63 -24.42 -5.02
N VAL A 135 -2.80 -23.83 -4.80
CA VAL A 135 -3.39 -22.88 -5.74
C VAL A 135 -2.52 -21.61 -5.86
N LEU A 136 -2.05 -21.07 -4.74
CA LEU A 136 -1.14 -19.91 -4.75
C LEU A 136 0.13 -20.24 -5.55
N GLY A 137 0.82 -21.34 -5.23
CA GLY A 137 2.05 -21.74 -5.90
C GLY A 137 1.88 -22.01 -7.40
N ASN A 138 0.79 -22.65 -7.81
CA ASN A 138 0.49 -22.92 -9.22
C ASN A 138 0.21 -21.65 -10.05
N ASN A 139 -0.03 -20.52 -9.38
CA ASN A 139 -0.22 -19.20 -10.00
C ASN A 139 0.96 -18.26 -9.71
N ASP A 140 2.16 -18.78 -9.44
CA ASP A 140 3.39 -18.02 -9.17
C ASP A 140 3.27 -17.08 -7.94
N VAL A 141 2.41 -17.40 -6.99
CA VAL A 141 2.28 -16.65 -5.73
C VAL A 141 3.04 -17.37 -4.63
N SER A 142 4.25 -16.90 -4.32
CA SER A 142 5.05 -17.40 -3.20
C SER A 142 4.51 -16.92 -1.86
N ILE A 143 4.53 -17.81 -0.86
CA ILE A 143 4.13 -17.50 0.52
C ILE A 143 5.39 -17.15 1.32
N ALA A 144 5.49 -15.91 1.78
CA ALA A 144 6.57 -15.47 2.66
C ALA A 144 6.32 -15.87 4.12
N GLN A 145 5.07 -15.75 4.58
CA GLN A 145 4.67 -16.09 5.94
C GLN A 145 3.25 -16.65 5.96
N VAL A 146 3.01 -17.60 6.85
CA VAL A 146 1.68 -18.14 7.10
C VAL A 146 1.48 -18.38 8.59
N VAL A 147 0.32 -17.98 9.10
CA VAL A 147 -0.11 -18.26 10.48
C VAL A 147 -1.51 -18.80 10.43
N GLN A 148 -1.71 -19.97 11.05
CA GLN A 148 -3.04 -20.54 11.29
C GLN A 148 -3.37 -20.40 12.76
N LYS A 149 -4.48 -19.74 13.07
CA LYS A 149 -5.03 -19.65 14.43
C LYS A 149 -6.00 -20.82 14.67
N ARG A 150 -6.12 -21.19 15.94
CA ARG A 150 -7.02 -22.32 16.33
C ARG A 150 -8.44 -22.07 15.88
N ALA A 151 -9.05 -23.12 15.39
CA ALA A 151 -10.43 -23.15 14.96
C ALA A 151 -11.41 -22.89 16.11
N ARG A 152 -12.47 -22.17 15.79
CA ARG A 152 -13.72 -22.17 16.56
C ARG A 152 -14.83 -22.65 15.63
N ASP A 153 -15.71 -23.52 16.13
CA ASP A 153 -16.88 -24.01 15.39
C ASP A 153 -16.56 -24.63 14.02
N GLY A 154 -15.41 -25.33 13.91
CA GLY A 154 -14.97 -25.96 12.66
C GLY A 154 -14.45 -25.01 11.59
N VAL A 155 -14.14 -23.75 11.96
CA VAL A 155 -13.53 -22.74 11.08
C VAL A 155 -12.19 -22.31 11.65
N ALA A 156 -11.14 -22.41 10.87
CA ALA A 156 -9.81 -21.90 11.19
C ALA A 156 -9.56 -20.56 10.46
N GLU A 157 -8.86 -19.67 11.12
CA GLU A 157 -8.41 -18.42 10.50
C GLU A 157 -6.97 -18.62 9.99
N LEU A 158 -6.79 -18.41 8.70
CA LEU A 158 -5.51 -18.50 8.00
C LEU A 158 -5.09 -17.10 7.57
N VAL A 159 -3.92 -16.67 8.03
CA VAL A 159 -3.30 -15.40 7.63
C VAL A 159 -2.05 -15.69 6.82
N VAL A 160 -1.99 -15.15 5.62
CA VAL A 160 -0.90 -15.36 4.65
C VAL A 160 -0.31 -14.01 4.26
N ILE A 161 1.01 -13.92 4.24
CA ILE A 161 1.74 -12.82 3.59
C ILE A 161 2.50 -13.43 2.41
N THR A 162 2.31 -12.84 1.22
CA THR A 162 2.99 -13.28 0.00
C THR A 162 4.31 -12.56 -0.19
N ASP A 163 5.19 -13.13 -1.01
CA ASP A 163 6.26 -12.39 -1.66
C ASP A 163 5.71 -11.46 -2.74
N SER A 164 6.61 -10.69 -3.40
CA SER A 164 6.26 -9.80 -4.50
C SER A 164 5.76 -10.59 -5.72
N VAL A 165 4.54 -10.35 -6.12
CA VAL A 165 3.84 -11.06 -7.19
C VAL A 165 3.18 -10.07 -8.17
N LEU A 166 3.06 -10.46 -9.45
CA LEU A 166 2.29 -9.71 -10.43
C LEU A 166 0.81 -9.66 -10.03
N GLU A 167 0.20 -8.48 -10.14
CA GLU A 167 -1.21 -8.25 -9.80
C GLU A 167 -2.14 -9.26 -10.50
N ARG A 168 -1.92 -9.55 -11.79
CA ARG A 168 -2.71 -10.53 -12.56
C ARG A 168 -2.62 -11.93 -11.95
N HIS A 169 -1.42 -12.43 -11.61
CA HIS A 169 -1.24 -13.77 -11.03
C HIS A 169 -1.92 -13.89 -9.67
N PHE A 170 -1.80 -12.83 -8.86
CA PHE A 170 -2.52 -12.77 -7.58
C PHE A 170 -4.03 -12.82 -7.76
N ASN A 171 -4.58 -12.05 -8.72
CA ASN A 171 -6.02 -12.03 -8.99
C ASN A 171 -6.53 -13.38 -9.52
N ASP A 172 -5.75 -14.04 -10.39
CA ASP A 172 -6.07 -15.38 -10.91
C ASP A 172 -6.09 -16.41 -9.77
N ALA A 173 -5.05 -16.42 -8.93
CA ALA A 173 -5.00 -17.27 -7.75
C ALA A 173 -6.18 -17.02 -6.80
N LEU A 174 -6.48 -15.75 -6.53
CA LEU A 174 -7.58 -15.35 -5.65
C LEU A 174 -8.94 -15.80 -6.18
N MET A 175 -9.15 -15.73 -7.49
CA MET A 175 -10.39 -16.19 -8.14
C MET A 175 -10.57 -17.70 -7.92
N ILE A 176 -9.52 -18.49 -8.08
CA ILE A 176 -9.56 -19.94 -7.84
C ILE A 176 -9.81 -20.23 -6.36
N VAL A 177 -9.06 -19.57 -5.46
CA VAL A 177 -9.22 -19.73 -4.01
C VAL A 177 -10.65 -19.44 -3.58
N LYS A 178 -11.30 -18.38 -4.11
CA LYS A 178 -12.70 -18.04 -3.82
C LYS A 178 -13.68 -19.12 -4.24
N GLY A 179 -13.37 -19.94 -5.25
CA GLY A 179 -14.18 -21.08 -5.70
C GLY A 179 -13.97 -22.38 -4.90
N MET A 180 -13.01 -22.43 -3.97
CA MET A 180 -12.68 -23.65 -3.25
C MET A 180 -13.70 -23.95 -2.15
N SER A 181 -14.12 -25.22 -2.04
CA SER A 181 -15.04 -25.68 -0.97
C SER A 181 -14.46 -25.59 0.45
N VAL A 182 -13.14 -25.48 0.57
CA VAL A 182 -12.45 -25.30 1.87
C VAL A 182 -12.50 -23.85 2.35
N LEU A 183 -12.66 -22.87 1.46
CA LEU A 183 -12.80 -21.48 1.82
C LEU A 183 -14.25 -21.21 2.29
N ARG A 184 -14.35 -20.46 3.39
CA ARG A 184 -15.60 -19.91 3.90
C ARG A 184 -15.76 -18.46 3.55
N GLU A 185 -14.69 -17.70 3.75
CA GLU A 185 -14.69 -16.23 3.54
C GLU A 185 -13.28 -15.72 3.31
N VAL A 186 -13.17 -14.71 2.44
CA VAL A 186 -12.00 -13.84 2.37
C VAL A 186 -12.26 -12.63 3.26
N SER A 187 -11.76 -12.67 4.48
CA SER A 187 -12.05 -11.65 5.51
C SER A 187 -11.22 -10.38 5.36
N GLY A 188 -10.10 -10.43 4.63
CA GLY A 188 -9.28 -9.24 4.38
C GLY A 188 -8.21 -9.47 3.32
N ILE A 189 -7.98 -8.44 2.52
CA ILE A 189 -6.88 -8.35 1.55
C ILE A 189 -6.29 -6.96 1.66
N ILE A 190 -5.02 -6.86 2.00
CA ILE A 190 -4.32 -5.58 2.10
C ILE A 190 -2.95 -5.74 1.45
N ARG A 191 -2.51 -4.75 0.68
CA ARG A 191 -1.15 -4.76 0.13
C ARG A 191 -0.12 -4.46 1.20
N VAL A 192 1.07 -5.04 1.04
CA VAL A 192 2.21 -4.81 1.95
C VAL A 192 3.22 -3.93 1.23
N TYR A 193 3.68 -2.87 1.90
CA TYR A 193 4.68 -1.94 1.39
C TYR A 193 6.07 -2.58 1.40
N GLY A 194 6.84 -2.31 0.36
CA GLY A 194 8.16 -2.90 0.13
C GLY A 194 8.08 -4.02 -0.90
N ASP A 195 9.19 -4.22 -1.58
CA ASP A 195 9.38 -5.28 -2.59
C ASP A 195 9.85 -6.57 -1.94
#